data_2e4dcd5972c50636494822fc771afa55
#
_entry.id   2e4dcd5972c50636494822fc771afa55
#
_cell.length_a   1.000
_cell.length_b   1.000
_cell.length_c   1.000
_cell.angle_alpha   90.00
_cell.angle_beta   90.00
_cell.angle_gamma   90.00
#
_symmetry.space_group_name_H-M   'P 1'
#
loop_
_entity.id
_entity.type
_entity.pdbx_description
1 polymer ?
#
loop_
_entity_poly.entity_id
_entity_poly.type
_entity_poly.pdbx_seq_one_letter_code
_entity_poly.pdbx_strand_id
1 'polypeptide(L)'
;MAQETIYDEADTADTDVMTDIAASPGACDPDMTDKERERAQEESVMADSSVQFYMRHMARTPMLTHSEELAAFKTINASEKTSRALFNGFRFAPRMYARLLDRIERQEVRFDSIVSDEFSGSRAEYEAMMPEFRAKLRRARSAAAVARCADEMCVSQKCFEALCDAAEKEFGSAAGYVEKFGKLRRALAEGQAARARVVEANLRLVVSIVKRFMHYGMEFLDLIQEGNAGLVRAVERFDYRRGYRFSTYATWWIRQAATRAIADQSRTIRLPVHLGERLLGLIRTQRKMTQALGREPTEDELARELGVPAKDVRKLRAMARRPVSLQAKVGDEDDACIADFVPDTASVDPSKAAEENLRHEQLIAVLDTLTARERQVLDYRFGLTDGNERTLEDVGRIFNVTRERVRQIESKALRMLRHPSRMRRLRDLVPKIA
;
A
#
# COMPACT_ATOMS: atom_id res chain seq x y z
N MET A 1 -26.38 2.17 -3.64
CA MET A 1 -27.31 1.08 -4.07
C MET A 1 -26.94 0.39 -5.39
N ALA A 2 -25.98 0.87 -6.18
CA ALA A 2 -25.60 0.20 -7.44
C ALA A 2 -24.36 -0.72 -7.33
N GLN A 3 -23.74 -0.84 -6.16
CA GLN A 3 -22.58 -1.73 -5.91
C GLN A 3 -22.96 -3.05 -5.20
N GLU A 4 -24.20 -3.20 -4.75
CA GLU A 4 -24.64 -4.38 -3.99
C GLU A 4 -25.07 -5.56 -4.87
N THR A 5 -25.40 -5.33 -6.15
CA THR A 5 -25.97 -6.37 -7.02
C THR A 5 -24.95 -7.21 -7.80
N ILE A 6 -23.65 -6.86 -7.77
CA ILE A 6 -22.62 -7.59 -8.55
C ILE A 6 -22.05 -8.80 -7.79
N TYR A 7 -22.26 -8.89 -6.47
CA TYR A 7 -21.64 -9.94 -5.64
C TYR A 7 -22.59 -11.07 -5.20
N ASP A 8 -23.91 -10.89 -5.33
CA ASP A 8 -24.88 -11.89 -4.85
C ASP A 8 -25.23 -13.02 -5.86
N GLU A 9 -25.00 -12.81 -7.16
CA GLU A 9 -25.20 -13.88 -8.17
C GLU A 9 -23.96 -14.76 -8.42
N ALA A 10 -22.84 -14.47 -7.76
CA ALA A 10 -21.55 -15.15 -7.93
C ALA A 10 -21.36 -16.39 -7.01
N ASP A 11 -22.34 -16.79 -6.24
CA ASP A 11 -22.11 -17.67 -5.07
C ASP A 11 -21.99 -19.18 -5.39
N THR A 12 -22.17 -19.63 -6.64
CA THR A 12 -22.00 -21.05 -6.99
C THR A 12 -21.11 -21.36 -8.19
N ALA A 13 -20.92 -20.40 -9.11
CA ALA A 13 -20.09 -20.60 -10.30
C ALA A 13 -18.66 -20.02 -10.17
N ASP A 14 -18.44 -19.11 -9.21
CA ASP A 14 -17.19 -18.36 -9.10
C ASP A 14 -16.09 -19.09 -8.31
N THR A 15 -16.40 -20.17 -7.61
CA THR A 15 -15.40 -20.93 -6.83
C THR A 15 -14.41 -21.66 -7.76
N ASP A 16 -14.86 -22.13 -8.92
CA ASP A 16 -14.02 -22.88 -9.85
C ASP A 16 -13.15 -21.96 -10.72
N VAL A 17 -13.67 -20.77 -11.08
CA VAL A 17 -12.93 -19.82 -11.92
C VAL A 17 -11.75 -19.18 -11.22
N MET A 18 -11.87 -19.01 -9.92
CA MET A 18 -10.82 -18.38 -9.12
C MET A 18 -9.73 -19.38 -8.69
N THR A 19 -10.03 -20.67 -8.57
CA THR A 19 -9.02 -21.72 -8.29
C THR A 19 -7.96 -21.81 -9.38
N ASP A 20 -8.32 -21.57 -10.65
CA ASP A 20 -7.38 -21.68 -11.76
C ASP A 20 -6.49 -20.44 -12.02
N ILE A 21 -6.80 -19.26 -11.43
CA ILE A 21 -5.86 -18.11 -11.48
C ILE A 21 -4.62 -18.38 -10.62
N ALA A 22 -4.78 -19.22 -9.64
CA ALA A 22 -3.71 -19.65 -8.75
C ALA A 22 -3.08 -20.96 -9.20
N ALA A 23 -3.73 -21.69 -10.09
CA ALA A 23 -3.15 -22.85 -10.73
C ALA A 23 -2.13 -22.43 -11.80
N SER A 24 -1.07 -21.80 -11.37
CA SER A 24 0.26 -21.78 -11.94
C SER A 24 1.20 -21.14 -10.93
N PRO A 25 2.27 -21.73 -10.58
CA PRO A 25 2.60 -23.12 -10.57
C PRO A 25 2.86 -23.66 -9.18
N GLY A 26 2.06 -24.56 -8.77
CA GLY A 26 2.45 -25.58 -7.82
C GLY A 26 2.36 -26.94 -8.51
N ALA A 27 2.16 -26.99 -9.84
CA ALA A 27 2.51 -28.15 -10.64
C ALA A 27 4.03 -28.26 -10.54
N CYS A 28 4.53 -29.26 -9.83
CA CYS A 28 5.91 -29.69 -9.91
C CYS A 28 6.33 -29.65 -11.38
N ASP A 29 7.19 -28.70 -11.74
CA ASP A 29 7.90 -28.77 -13.00
C ASP A 29 8.59 -30.13 -13.00
N PRO A 30 8.39 -30.98 -14.00
CA PRO A 30 9.04 -32.29 -14.04
C PRO A 30 10.57 -32.19 -13.98
N ASP A 31 11.14 -31.01 -14.22
CA ASP A 31 12.58 -30.72 -14.24
C ASP A 31 13.17 -30.15 -12.92
N MET A 32 12.41 -30.09 -11.84
CA MET A 32 12.98 -29.71 -10.53
C MET A 32 13.96 -30.76 -10.02
N THR A 33 15.17 -30.31 -9.67
CA THR A 33 16.19 -31.18 -9.05
C THR A 33 15.74 -31.69 -7.68
N ASP A 34 16.28 -32.82 -7.24
CA ASP A 34 15.92 -33.43 -5.96
C ASP A 34 16.17 -32.47 -4.77
N LYS A 35 17.22 -31.62 -4.84
CA LYS A 35 17.50 -30.59 -3.84
C LYS A 35 16.49 -29.46 -3.80
N GLU A 36 15.88 -29.10 -4.93
CA GLU A 36 14.83 -28.09 -4.99
C GLU A 36 13.51 -28.66 -4.46
N ARG A 37 13.27 -29.94 -4.75
CA ARG A 37 12.15 -30.69 -4.18
C ARG A 37 12.28 -30.80 -2.65
N GLU A 38 13.48 -31.09 -2.14
CA GLU A 38 13.75 -31.13 -0.69
C GLU A 38 13.55 -29.75 -0.05
N ARG A 39 14.08 -28.66 -0.63
CA ARG A 39 13.86 -27.29 -0.11
C ARG A 39 12.41 -26.86 -0.18
N ALA A 40 11.72 -27.11 -1.30
CA ALA A 40 10.31 -26.83 -1.44
C ALA A 40 9.47 -27.68 -0.47
N GLN A 41 9.89 -28.92 -0.17
CA GLN A 41 9.29 -29.75 0.85
C GLN A 41 9.60 -29.25 2.26
N GLU A 42 10.82 -28.81 2.56
CA GLU A 42 11.18 -28.22 3.86
C GLU A 42 10.43 -26.91 4.12
N GLU A 43 10.32 -26.03 3.13
CA GLU A 43 9.53 -24.80 3.22
C GLU A 43 8.03 -25.10 3.37
N SER A 44 7.50 -26.07 2.64
CA SER A 44 6.14 -26.59 2.77
C SER A 44 5.89 -27.21 4.15
N VAL A 45 6.81 -28.01 4.68
CA VAL A 45 6.73 -28.63 6.01
C VAL A 45 6.81 -27.56 7.11
N MET A 46 7.63 -26.50 6.97
CA MET A 46 7.66 -25.40 7.93
C MET A 46 6.38 -24.56 7.87
N ALA A 47 5.87 -24.25 6.67
CA ALA A 47 4.58 -23.56 6.50
C ALA A 47 3.43 -24.42 7.05
N ASP A 48 3.39 -25.71 6.76
CA ASP A 48 2.43 -26.65 7.33
C ASP A 48 2.53 -26.74 8.86
N SER A 49 3.72 -26.63 9.43
CA SER A 49 3.89 -26.64 10.88
C SER A 49 3.30 -25.40 11.55
N SER A 50 3.46 -24.21 10.95
CA SER A 50 2.90 -22.96 11.48
C SER A 50 1.38 -22.87 11.31
N VAL A 51 0.84 -23.35 10.19
CA VAL A 51 -0.61 -23.47 9.98
C VAL A 51 -1.21 -24.48 10.95
N GLN A 52 -0.59 -25.65 11.12
CA GLN A 52 -1.04 -26.66 12.06
C GLN A 52 -1.01 -26.16 13.51
N PHE A 53 0.04 -25.43 13.89
CA PHE A 53 0.13 -24.80 15.20
C PHE A 53 -1.01 -23.82 15.43
N TYR A 54 -1.28 -22.93 14.48
CA TYR A 54 -2.41 -21.99 14.54
C TYR A 54 -3.75 -22.72 14.68
N MET A 55 -4.00 -23.72 13.84
CA MET A 55 -5.23 -24.53 13.88
C MET A 55 -5.42 -25.24 15.21
N ARG A 56 -4.36 -25.81 15.77
CA ARG A 56 -4.37 -26.47 17.07
C ARG A 56 -4.67 -25.49 18.20
N HIS A 57 -4.09 -24.30 18.14
CA HIS A 57 -4.33 -23.26 19.15
C HIS A 57 -5.78 -22.75 19.08
N MET A 58 -6.27 -22.46 17.89
CA MET A 58 -7.65 -22.03 17.64
C MET A 58 -8.69 -23.10 18.09
N ALA A 59 -8.37 -24.39 17.90
CA ALA A 59 -9.27 -25.47 18.27
C ALA A 59 -9.52 -25.60 19.79
N ARG A 60 -8.67 -25.02 20.63
CA ARG A 60 -8.82 -25.04 22.09
C ARG A 60 -9.95 -24.16 22.59
N THR A 61 -10.30 -23.11 21.84
CA THR A 61 -11.37 -22.19 22.23
C THR A 61 -12.73 -22.78 21.85
N PRO A 62 -13.65 -22.97 22.82
CA PRO A 62 -15.01 -23.47 22.51
C PRO A 62 -15.82 -22.44 21.73
N MET A 63 -16.68 -22.92 20.85
CA MET A 63 -17.64 -22.04 20.15
C MET A 63 -18.71 -21.56 21.13
N LEU A 64 -19.10 -20.31 20.99
CA LEU A 64 -20.20 -19.73 21.76
C LEU A 64 -21.57 -20.21 21.23
N THR A 65 -22.47 -20.49 22.13
CA THR A 65 -23.89 -20.65 21.81
C THR A 65 -24.51 -19.29 21.49
N HIS A 66 -25.66 -19.28 20.82
CA HIS A 66 -26.35 -18.00 20.49
C HIS A 66 -26.69 -17.18 21.74
N SER A 67 -27.06 -17.83 22.84
CA SER A 67 -27.36 -17.15 24.11
C SER A 67 -26.10 -16.52 24.72
N GLU A 68 -24.94 -17.17 24.62
CA GLU A 68 -23.65 -16.66 25.09
C GLU A 68 -23.14 -15.53 24.21
N GLU A 69 -23.31 -15.63 22.87
CA GLU A 69 -23.01 -14.52 21.94
C GLU A 69 -23.79 -13.26 22.35
N LEU A 70 -25.10 -13.41 22.53
CA LEU A 70 -25.98 -12.32 22.89
C LEU A 70 -25.63 -11.73 24.27
N ALA A 71 -25.28 -12.57 25.24
CA ALA A 71 -24.81 -12.12 26.56
C ALA A 71 -23.50 -11.33 26.45
N ALA A 72 -22.53 -11.81 25.64
CA ALA A 72 -21.27 -11.12 25.41
C ALA A 72 -21.48 -9.74 24.76
N PHE A 73 -22.32 -9.61 23.72
CA PHE A 73 -22.64 -8.31 23.12
C PHE A 73 -23.40 -7.36 24.07
N LYS A 74 -24.25 -7.89 24.92
CA LYS A 74 -24.89 -7.08 26.00
C LYS A 74 -23.84 -6.55 26.97
N THR A 75 -22.86 -7.36 27.37
CA THR A 75 -21.76 -6.96 28.26
C THR A 75 -20.91 -5.87 27.59
N ILE A 76 -20.55 -6.04 26.30
CA ILE A 76 -19.82 -5.03 25.52
C ILE A 76 -20.56 -3.68 25.55
N ASN A 77 -21.84 -3.68 25.20
CA ASN A 77 -22.66 -2.46 25.17
C ASN A 77 -22.82 -1.83 26.56
N ALA A 78 -23.01 -2.65 27.60
CA ALA A 78 -23.10 -2.17 28.99
C ALA A 78 -21.78 -1.54 29.46
N SER A 79 -20.65 -2.16 29.17
CA SER A 79 -19.33 -1.64 29.52
C SER A 79 -19.00 -0.35 28.77
N GLU A 80 -19.35 -0.22 27.49
CA GLU A 80 -19.20 1.02 26.72
C GLU A 80 -20.04 2.17 27.30
N LYS A 81 -21.29 1.91 27.62
CA LYS A 81 -22.15 2.91 28.27
C LYS A 81 -21.63 3.33 29.63
N THR A 82 -21.19 2.35 30.44
CA THR A 82 -20.64 2.61 31.77
C THR A 82 -19.36 3.41 31.71
N SER A 83 -18.43 3.04 30.82
CA SER A 83 -17.16 3.75 30.63
C SER A 83 -17.37 5.18 30.13
N ARG A 84 -18.26 5.40 29.16
CA ARG A 84 -18.64 6.76 28.69
C ARG A 84 -19.31 7.57 29.77
N ALA A 85 -20.21 6.99 30.57
CA ALA A 85 -20.86 7.67 31.68
C ALA A 85 -19.85 8.07 32.77
N LEU A 86 -18.91 7.19 33.13
CA LEU A 86 -17.84 7.49 34.10
C LEU A 86 -16.93 8.60 33.58
N PHE A 87 -16.51 8.53 32.31
CA PHE A 87 -15.65 9.55 31.69
C PHE A 87 -16.34 10.92 31.64
N ASN A 88 -17.59 10.96 31.21
CA ASN A 88 -18.37 12.21 31.14
C ASN A 88 -18.63 12.83 32.52
N GLY A 89 -18.49 12.07 33.59
CA GLY A 89 -18.53 12.56 34.97
C GLY A 89 -17.28 13.30 35.48
N PHE A 90 -16.18 13.27 34.69
CA PHE A 90 -14.99 14.04 35.05
C PHE A 90 -15.14 15.52 34.67
N ARG A 91 -14.63 16.42 35.55
CA ARG A 91 -14.65 17.87 35.31
C ARG A 91 -13.86 18.30 34.07
N PHE A 92 -12.84 17.54 33.68
CA PHE A 92 -11.99 17.80 32.51
C PHE A 92 -12.53 17.20 31.21
N ALA A 93 -13.55 16.34 31.24
CA ALA A 93 -14.08 15.67 30.05
C ALA A 93 -14.44 16.64 28.91
N PRO A 94 -15.14 17.77 29.13
CA PRO A 94 -15.43 18.73 28.05
C PRO A 94 -14.17 19.28 27.39
N ARG A 95 -13.09 19.49 28.16
CA ARG A 95 -11.80 19.98 27.66
C ARG A 95 -11.10 18.93 26.80
N MET A 96 -11.20 17.66 27.17
CA MET A 96 -10.62 16.57 26.40
C MET A 96 -11.32 16.39 25.06
N TYR A 97 -12.67 16.44 25.02
CA TYR A 97 -13.42 16.44 23.77
C TYR A 97 -13.12 17.66 22.91
N ALA A 98 -12.97 18.85 23.49
CA ALA A 98 -12.59 20.05 22.74
C ALA A 98 -11.21 19.91 22.07
N ARG A 99 -10.23 19.34 22.80
CA ARG A 99 -8.90 19.03 22.23
C ARG A 99 -8.97 18.02 21.08
N LEU A 100 -9.89 17.05 21.16
CA LEU A 100 -10.12 16.12 20.07
C LEU A 100 -10.59 16.85 18.81
N LEU A 101 -11.53 17.79 18.94
CA LEU A 101 -11.98 18.64 17.83
C LEU A 101 -10.84 19.50 17.25
N ASP A 102 -9.95 20.04 18.12
CA ASP A 102 -8.77 20.80 17.67
C ASP A 102 -7.81 19.94 16.86
N ARG A 103 -7.63 18.65 17.21
CA ARG A 103 -6.80 17.72 16.44
C ARG A 103 -7.40 17.35 15.10
N ILE A 104 -8.74 17.27 14.99
CA ILE A 104 -9.44 17.07 13.72
C ILE A 104 -9.20 18.27 12.80
N GLU A 105 -9.36 19.48 13.31
CA GLU A 105 -9.18 20.74 12.57
C GLU A 105 -7.74 20.90 12.05
N ARG A 106 -6.75 20.53 12.87
CA ARG A 106 -5.33 20.54 12.48
C ARG A 106 -4.92 19.39 11.55
N GLN A 107 -5.85 18.49 11.23
CA GLN A 107 -5.59 17.30 10.40
C GLN A 107 -4.51 16.35 10.98
N GLU A 108 -4.28 16.39 12.30
CA GLU A 108 -3.32 15.52 12.99
C GLU A 108 -3.79 14.06 13.03
N VAL A 109 -5.09 13.82 12.91
CA VAL A 109 -5.70 12.48 12.97
C VAL A 109 -6.69 12.31 11.82
N ARG A 110 -6.76 11.11 11.25
CA ARG A 110 -7.71 10.81 10.19
C ARG A 110 -9.15 10.87 10.71
N PHE A 111 -10.02 11.54 9.99
CA PHE A 111 -11.43 11.71 10.33
C PHE A 111 -12.13 10.37 10.59
N ASP A 112 -11.94 9.39 9.69
CA ASP A 112 -12.56 8.06 9.77
C ASP A 112 -12.13 7.23 11.00
N SER A 113 -11.02 7.62 11.67
CA SER A 113 -10.57 6.96 12.90
C SER A 113 -11.22 7.55 14.17
N ILE A 114 -11.75 8.75 14.08
CA ILE A 114 -12.32 9.48 15.22
C ILE A 114 -13.83 9.34 15.26
N VAL A 115 -14.48 9.52 14.12
CA VAL A 115 -15.93 9.51 13.98
C VAL A 115 -16.41 8.09 13.66
N SER A 116 -17.46 7.63 14.35
CA SER A 116 -18.06 6.33 14.05
C SER A 116 -18.92 6.42 12.79
N ASP A 117 -19.16 5.26 12.16
CA ASP A 117 -20.05 5.17 10.96
C ASP A 117 -21.53 5.52 11.25
N GLU A 118 -21.87 5.79 12.50
CA GLU A 118 -23.20 6.30 12.87
C GLU A 118 -23.43 7.72 12.32
N PHE A 119 -22.36 8.44 12.05
CA PHE A 119 -22.44 9.73 11.38
C PHE A 119 -22.56 9.54 9.87
N SER A 120 -23.73 9.82 9.32
CA SER A 120 -24.04 9.64 7.89
C SER A 120 -23.66 10.82 7.00
N GLY A 121 -23.08 11.89 7.56
CA GLY A 121 -22.70 13.11 6.84
C GLY A 121 -21.29 13.09 6.27
N SER A 122 -20.99 14.06 5.42
CA SER A 122 -19.65 14.28 4.88
C SER A 122 -18.72 14.91 5.93
N ARG A 123 -17.39 14.78 5.71
CA ARG A 123 -16.38 15.45 6.54
C ARG A 123 -16.61 16.97 6.63
N ALA A 124 -16.96 17.61 5.51
CA ALA A 124 -17.22 19.03 5.46
C ALA A 124 -18.41 19.46 6.34
N GLU A 125 -19.47 18.64 6.36
CA GLU A 125 -20.63 18.86 7.24
C GLU A 125 -20.25 18.73 8.72
N TYR A 126 -19.43 17.73 9.06
CA TYR A 126 -18.94 17.57 10.43
C TYR A 126 -18.07 18.76 10.86
N GLU A 127 -17.16 19.21 9.99
CA GLU A 127 -16.32 20.40 10.24
C GLU A 127 -17.19 21.67 10.44
N ALA A 128 -18.28 21.82 9.71
CA ALA A 128 -19.24 22.91 9.87
C ALA A 128 -19.98 22.85 11.24
N MET A 129 -20.19 21.65 11.81
CA MET A 129 -20.81 21.45 13.12
C MET A 129 -19.84 21.64 14.32
N MET A 130 -18.53 21.58 14.09
CA MET A 130 -17.52 21.67 15.16
C MET A 130 -17.61 22.93 16.05
N PRO A 131 -17.88 24.14 15.51
CA PRO A 131 -18.05 25.33 16.36
C PRO A 131 -19.24 25.19 17.32
N GLU A 132 -20.32 24.54 16.86
CA GLU A 132 -21.50 24.26 17.68
C GLU A 132 -21.18 23.27 18.80
N PHE A 133 -20.48 22.17 18.50
CA PHE A 133 -20.00 21.23 19.51
C PHE A 133 -19.12 21.88 20.55
N ARG A 134 -18.19 22.76 20.16
CA ARG A 134 -17.37 23.54 21.08
C ARG A 134 -18.20 24.45 21.99
N ALA A 135 -19.22 25.11 21.42
CA ALA A 135 -20.11 25.95 22.19
C ALA A 135 -20.94 25.13 23.20
N LYS A 136 -21.46 23.97 22.80
CA LYS A 136 -22.18 23.03 23.69
C LYS A 136 -21.26 22.51 24.81
N LEU A 137 -20.04 22.10 24.50
CA LEU A 137 -19.06 21.63 25.47
C LEU A 137 -18.67 22.71 26.52
N ARG A 138 -18.50 23.98 26.09
CA ARG A 138 -18.22 25.09 26.99
C ARG A 138 -19.37 25.40 27.93
N ARG A 139 -20.61 25.19 27.49
CA ARG A 139 -21.84 25.42 28.29
C ARG A 139 -22.20 24.21 29.17
N ALA A 140 -21.65 23.03 28.87
CA ALA A 140 -21.96 21.80 29.58
C ALA A 140 -21.43 21.84 31.02
N ARG A 141 -22.34 21.95 32.01
CA ARG A 141 -22.01 21.95 33.44
C ARG A 141 -22.35 20.65 34.15
N SER A 142 -23.08 19.75 33.50
CA SER A 142 -23.48 18.44 34.03
C SER A 142 -22.93 17.30 33.17
N ALA A 143 -22.68 16.14 33.78
CA ALA A 143 -22.27 14.93 33.08
C ALA A 143 -23.25 14.53 31.95
N ALA A 144 -24.55 14.72 32.19
CA ALA A 144 -25.59 14.45 31.20
C ALA A 144 -25.52 15.39 29.95
N ALA A 145 -25.12 16.66 30.17
CA ALA A 145 -24.94 17.59 29.06
C ALA A 145 -23.70 17.25 28.22
N VAL A 146 -22.61 16.83 28.89
CA VAL A 146 -21.40 16.33 28.20
C VAL A 146 -21.70 15.04 27.43
N ALA A 147 -22.45 14.10 28.01
CA ALA A 147 -22.84 12.86 27.39
C ALA A 147 -23.61 13.11 26.07
N ARG A 148 -24.65 13.96 26.12
CA ARG A 148 -25.43 14.30 24.91
C ARG A 148 -24.56 14.91 23.81
N CYS A 149 -23.64 15.80 24.16
CA CYS A 149 -22.73 16.38 23.18
C CYS A 149 -21.76 15.34 22.61
N ALA A 150 -21.23 14.44 23.44
CA ALA A 150 -20.35 13.35 23.01
C ALA A 150 -21.06 12.33 22.10
N ASP A 151 -22.34 12.05 22.36
CA ASP A 151 -23.19 11.22 21.53
C ASP A 151 -23.45 11.88 20.15
N GLU A 152 -23.74 13.19 20.13
CA GLU A 152 -23.87 13.94 18.86
C GLU A 152 -22.56 14.00 18.07
N MET A 153 -21.41 13.98 18.71
CA MET A 153 -20.09 13.94 18.07
C MET A 153 -19.78 12.57 17.47
N CYS A 154 -20.55 11.54 17.72
CA CYS A 154 -20.36 10.17 17.20
C CYS A 154 -18.92 9.66 17.35
N VAL A 155 -18.28 9.86 18.53
CA VAL A 155 -16.88 9.47 18.76
C VAL A 155 -16.74 7.95 18.74
N SER A 156 -15.85 7.43 17.88
CA SER A 156 -15.57 6.01 17.78
C SER A 156 -15.01 5.43 19.09
N GLN A 157 -15.27 4.16 19.36
CA GLN A 157 -14.83 3.53 20.61
C GLN A 157 -13.30 3.50 20.74
N LYS A 158 -12.58 3.25 19.65
CA LYS A 158 -11.11 3.31 19.63
C LYS A 158 -10.57 4.69 19.99
N CYS A 159 -11.19 5.74 19.44
CA CYS A 159 -10.82 7.11 19.76
C CYS A 159 -11.15 7.45 21.22
N PHE A 160 -12.28 6.97 21.72
CA PHE A 160 -12.68 7.15 23.13
C PHE A 160 -11.69 6.46 24.09
N GLU A 161 -11.25 5.24 23.80
CA GLU A 161 -10.23 4.55 24.60
C GLU A 161 -8.90 5.32 24.61
N ALA A 162 -8.44 5.79 23.44
CA ALA A 162 -7.25 6.66 23.36
C ALA A 162 -7.41 7.99 24.10
N LEU A 163 -8.63 8.54 24.14
CA LEU A 163 -8.94 9.75 24.91
C LEU A 163 -8.86 9.48 26.42
N CYS A 164 -9.34 8.31 26.87
CA CYS A 164 -9.24 7.87 28.26
C CYS A 164 -7.78 7.70 28.69
N ASP A 165 -6.94 7.07 27.85
CA ASP A 165 -5.51 6.89 28.12
C ASP A 165 -4.77 8.23 28.20
N ALA A 166 -5.08 9.17 27.30
CA ALA A 166 -4.52 10.52 27.33
C ALA A 166 -4.93 11.29 28.59
N ALA A 167 -6.20 11.16 29.01
CA ALA A 167 -6.71 11.76 30.20
C ALA A 167 -6.08 11.15 31.48
N GLU A 168 -5.86 9.85 31.51
CA GLU A 168 -5.21 9.18 32.64
C GLU A 168 -3.75 9.61 32.78
N LYS A 169 -3.02 9.77 31.69
CA LYS A 169 -1.65 10.30 31.71
C LYS A 169 -1.56 11.72 32.27
N GLU A 170 -2.54 12.57 31.95
CA GLU A 170 -2.54 13.98 32.35
C GLU A 170 -3.09 14.18 33.79
N PHE A 171 -4.13 13.44 34.18
CA PHE A 171 -4.89 13.68 35.42
C PHE A 171 -4.89 12.48 36.37
N GLY A 172 -4.36 11.34 36.02
CA GLY A 172 -4.48 10.09 36.78
C GLY A 172 -3.81 10.10 38.14
N SER A 173 -2.75 10.91 38.32
CA SER A 173 -2.05 11.06 39.61
C SER A 173 -2.72 12.01 40.61
N ALA A 174 -3.74 12.78 40.20
CA ALA A 174 -4.40 13.76 41.09
C ALA A 174 -5.29 13.08 42.14
N ALA A 175 -5.12 13.48 43.39
CA ALA A 175 -5.86 12.95 44.54
C ALA A 175 -7.36 13.08 44.33
N GLY A 176 -8.17 12.19 44.17
CA GLY A 176 -9.63 12.23 43.92
C GLY A 176 -10.03 11.72 42.51
N TYR A 177 -9.08 11.50 41.63
CA TYR A 177 -9.35 10.87 40.35
C TYR A 177 -8.88 9.41 40.27
N VAL A 178 -7.92 8.99 41.09
CA VAL A 178 -7.34 7.63 41.11
C VAL A 178 -8.42 6.54 41.20
N GLU A 179 -9.35 6.65 42.15
CA GLU A 179 -10.43 5.68 42.30
C GLU A 179 -11.38 5.66 41.08
N LYS A 180 -11.69 6.84 40.55
CA LYS A 180 -12.57 6.99 39.37
C LYS A 180 -11.93 6.44 38.13
N PHE A 181 -10.63 6.68 37.91
CA PHE A 181 -9.88 6.03 36.79
C PHE A 181 -9.78 4.53 37.01
N GLY A 182 -9.63 4.05 38.24
CA GLY A 182 -9.68 2.62 38.53
C GLY A 182 -11.01 1.95 38.11
N LYS A 183 -12.14 2.65 38.38
CA LYS A 183 -13.46 2.16 37.90
C LYS A 183 -13.60 2.22 36.39
N LEU A 184 -13.14 3.31 35.75
CA LEU A 184 -13.13 3.46 34.29
C LEU A 184 -12.31 2.36 33.62
N ARG A 185 -11.09 2.11 34.11
CA ARG A 185 -10.21 1.06 33.59
C ARG A 185 -10.82 -0.33 33.72
N ARG A 186 -11.49 -0.63 34.84
CA ARG A 186 -12.20 -1.92 35.01
C ARG A 186 -13.32 -2.07 33.99
N ALA A 187 -14.14 -1.02 33.78
CA ALA A 187 -15.20 -1.06 32.78
C ALA A 187 -14.66 -1.25 31.36
N LEU A 188 -13.58 -0.55 30.99
CA LEU A 188 -12.93 -0.71 29.68
C LEU A 188 -12.35 -2.13 29.51
N ALA A 189 -11.66 -2.65 30.52
CA ALA A 189 -11.08 -4.00 30.51
C ALA A 189 -12.15 -5.09 30.37
N GLU A 190 -13.30 -4.95 31.05
CA GLU A 190 -14.43 -5.86 30.93
C GLU A 190 -14.98 -5.89 29.50
N GLY A 191 -15.14 -4.72 28.88
CA GLY A 191 -15.58 -4.62 27.48
C GLY A 191 -14.58 -5.22 26.49
N GLN A 192 -13.28 -4.96 26.70
CA GLN A 192 -12.21 -5.52 25.87
C GLN A 192 -12.12 -7.06 26.02
N ALA A 193 -12.23 -7.59 27.24
CA ALA A 193 -12.25 -9.03 27.49
C ALA A 193 -13.46 -9.70 26.83
N ALA A 194 -14.64 -9.08 26.88
CA ALA A 194 -15.83 -9.60 26.21
C ALA A 194 -15.67 -9.59 24.68
N ARG A 195 -15.09 -8.54 24.09
CA ARG A 195 -14.77 -8.48 22.63
C ARG A 195 -13.77 -9.57 22.25
N ALA A 196 -12.67 -9.71 22.99
CA ALA A 196 -11.66 -10.73 22.75
C ALA A 196 -12.29 -12.14 22.75
N ARG A 197 -13.14 -12.44 23.73
CA ARG A 197 -13.85 -13.72 23.82
C ARG A 197 -14.72 -13.98 22.59
N VAL A 198 -15.44 -12.98 22.08
CA VAL A 198 -16.27 -13.13 20.87
C VAL A 198 -15.37 -13.37 19.64
N VAL A 199 -14.27 -12.64 19.49
CA VAL A 199 -13.31 -12.82 18.39
C VAL A 199 -12.72 -14.21 18.42
N GLU A 200 -12.15 -14.65 19.56
CA GLU A 200 -11.50 -15.94 19.73
C GLU A 200 -12.45 -17.12 19.41
N ALA A 201 -13.70 -17.05 19.88
CA ALA A 201 -14.70 -18.09 19.62
C ALA A 201 -15.12 -18.19 18.14
N ASN A 202 -14.92 -17.11 17.36
CA ASN A 202 -15.30 -17.03 15.94
C ASN A 202 -14.12 -17.14 14.96
N LEU A 203 -12.89 -17.41 15.41
CA LEU A 203 -11.72 -17.61 14.52
C LEU A 203 -11.94 -18.76 13.52
N ARG A 204 -12.66 -19.82 13.94
CA ARG A 204 -13.00 -20.95 13.07
C ARG A 204 -13.87 -20.54 11.89
N LEU A 205 -14.75 -19.54 12.06
CA LEU A 205 -15.55 -18.98 10.99
C LEU A 205 -14.66 -18.31 9.93
N VAL A 206 -13.63 -17.56 10.36
CA VAL A 206 -12.68 -16.92 9.45
C VAL A 206 -12.00 -17.96 8.55
N VAL A 207 -11.46 -19.03 9.15
CA VAL A 207 -10.79 -20.10 8.40
C VAL A 207 -11.75 -20.74 7.38
N SER A 208 -13.00 -21.01 7.77
CA SER A 208 -14.00 -21.63 6.89
C SER A 208 -14.33 -20.80 5.64
N ILE A 209 -14.22 -19.47 5.75
CA ILE A 209 -14.49 -18.54 4.65
C ILE A 209 -13.21 -18.36 3.82
N VAL A 210 -12.08 -18.09 4.49
CA VAL A 210 -10.81 -17.74 3.86
C VAL A 210 -10.20 -18.91 3.07
N LYS A 211 -10.46 -20.18 3.47
CA LYS A 211 -9.97 -21.35 2.72
C LYS A 211 -10.38 -21.36 1.24
N ARG A 212 -11.47 -20.68 0.87
CA ARG A 212 -11.91 -20.55 -0.53
C ARG A 212 -11.03 -19.62 -1.34
N PHE A 213 -10.22 -18.81 -0.66
CA PHE A 213 -9.32 -17.84 -1.29
C PHE A 213 -7.85 -18.29 -1.25
N MET A 214 -7.58 -19.53 -0.86
CA MET A 214 -6.26 -20.15 -1.03
C MET A 214 -5.88 -20.08 -2.50
N HIS A 215 -4.60 -19.96 -2.81
CA HIS A 215 -4.09 -19.91 -4.18
C HIS A 215 -4.25 -18.58 -4.95
N TYR A 216 -4.76 -17.50 -4.32
CA TYR A 216 -4.85 -16.19 -4.97
C TYR A 216 -3.55 -15.36 -4.93
N GLY A 217 -2.43 -15.98 -4.57
CA GLY A 217 -1.12 -15.32 -4.55
C GLY A 217 -0.78 -14.64 -3.21
N MET A 218 -1.53 -14.96 -2.16
CA MET A 218 -1.20 -14.65 -0.77
C MET A 218 -0.99 -15.93 0.03
N GLU A 219 -0.10 -15.89 1.02
CA GLU A 219 0.06 -16.97 1.98
C GLU A 219 -1.21 -17.17 2.78
N PHE A 220 -1.52 -18.43 3.11
CA PHE A 220 -2.78 -18.77 3.80
C PHE A 220 -2.88 -18.12 5.19
N LEU A 221 -1.77 -18.05 5.93
CA LEU A 221 -1.74 -17.38 7.23
C LEU A 221 -2.02 -15.88 7.12
N ASP A 222 -1.48 -15.22 6.10
CA ASP A 222 -1.73 -13.80 5.86
C ASP A 222 -3.20 -13.55 5.52
N LEU A 223 -3.80 -14.41 4.70
CA LEU A 223 -5.23 -14.35 4.41
C LEU A 223 -6.09 -14.53 5.68
N ILE A 224 -5.68 -15.45 6.57
CA ILE A 224 -6.35 -15.62 7.86
C ILE A 224 -6.24 -14.34 8.70
N GLN A 225 -5.07 -13.69 8.76
CA GLN A 225 -4.89 -12.48 9.56
C GLN A 225 -5.70 -11.30 9.00
N GLU A 226 -5.76 -11.13 7.68
CA GLU A 226 -6.64 -10.13 7.07
C GLU A 226 -8.13 -10.44 7.32
N GLY A 227 -8.50 -11.73 7.26
CA GLY A 227 -9.83 -12.19 7.66
C GLY A 227 -10.15 -11.91 9.14
N ASN A 228 -9.18 -12.12 10.04
CA ASN A 228 -9.30 -11.78 11.47
C ASN A 228 -9.49 -10.27 11.67
N ALA A 229 -8.76 -9.42 10.91
CA ALA A 229 -8.97 -7.99 10.93
C ALA A 229 -10.40 -7.61 10.50
N GLY A 230 -10.97 -8.32 9.51
CA GLY A 230 -12.37 -8.22 9.11
C GLY A 230 -13.33 -8.63 10.24
N LEU A 231 -13.05 -9.74 10.92
CA LEU A 231 -13.84 -10.22 12.06
C LEU A 231 -13.86 -9.20 13.21
N VAL A 232 -12.71 -8.62 13.55
CA VAL A 232 -12.62 -7.57 14.60
C VAL A 232 -13.51 -6.37 14.24
N ARG A 233 -13.47 -5.91 12.98
CA ARG A 233 -14.38 -4.84 12.51
C ARG A 233 -15.85 -5.24 12.62
N ALA A 234 -16.18 -6.51 12.32
CA ALA A 234 -17.54 -7.00 12.45
C ALA A 234 -18.02 -6.97 13.92
N VAL A 235 -17.17 -7.35 14.89
CA VAL A 235 -17.49 -7.29 16.32
C VAL A 235 -17.71 -5.85 16.78
N GLU A 236 -16.93 -4.90 16.30
CA GLU A 236 -17.07 -3.48 16.64
C GLU A 236 -18.38 -2.85 16.15
N ARG A 237 -18.91 -3.34 15.02
CA ARG A 237 -20.06 -2.74 14.32
C ARG A 237 -21.35 -3.53 14.46
N PHE A 238 -21.33 -4.67 15.13
CA PHE A 238 -22.49 -5.54 15.23
C PHE A 238 -23.54 -5.00 16.21
N ASP A 239 -24.77 -4.84 15.72
CA ASP A 239 -25.91 -4.49 16.58
C ASP A 239 -26.80 -5.72 16.82
N TYR A 240 -26.68 -6.30 18.01
CA TYR A 240 -27.47 -7.47 18.44
C TYR A 240 -28.98 -7.21 18.53
N ARG A 241 -29.43 -5.93 18.55
CA ARG A 241 -30.85 -5.57 18.65
C ARG A 241 -31.63 -5.88 17.37
N ARG A 242 -30.91 -5.99 16.23
CA ARG A 242 -31.50 -6.32 14.94
C ARG A 242 -31.97 -7.77 14.83
N GLY A 243 -31.64 -8.64 15.78
CA GLY A 243 -32.09 -10.03 15.84
C GLY A 243 -31.40 -11.01 14.89
N TYR A 244 -30.45 -10.57 14.08
CA TYR A 244 -29.68 -11.46 13.22
C TYR A 244 -28.54 -12.15 13.98
N ARG A 245 -28.10 -13.31 13.51
CA ARG A 245 -26.94 -14.00 14.06
C ARG A 245 -25.65 -13.25 13.68
N PHE A 246 -24.70 -13.23 14.61
CA PHE A 246 -23.39 -12.59 14.38
C PHE A 246 -22.65 -13.17 13.17
N SER A 247 -22.67 -14.50 12.99
CA SER A 247 -22.01 -15.17 11.87
C SER A 247 -22.46 -14.66 10.49
N THR A 248 -23.76 -14.37 10.31
CA THR A 248 -24.28 -13.82 9.05
C THR A 248 -23.67 -12.45 8.73
N TYR A 249 -23.57 -11.59 9.72
CA TYR A 249 -22.97 -10.27 9.55
C TYR A 249 -21.45 -10.34 9.38
N ALA A 250 -20.77 -11.17 10.19
CA ALA A 250 -19.32 -11.33 10.16
C ALA A 250 -18.81 -11.89 8.82
N THR A 251 -19.55 -12.80 8.19
CA THR A 251 -19.20 -13.40 6.90
C THR A 251 -18.95 -12.34 5.84
N TRP A 252 -19.78 -11.30 5.78
CA TRP A 252 -19.60 -10.21 4.82
C TRP A 252 -18.29 -9.45 5.06
N TRP A 253 -17.98 -9.09 6.31
CA TRP A 253 -16.77 -8.35 6.66
C TRP A 253 -15.49 -9.16 6.44
N ILE A 254 -15.52 -10.46 6.77
CA ILE A 254 -14.40 -11.37 6.56
C ILE A 254 -14.12 -11.52 5.06
N ARG A 255 -15.17 -11.76 4.25
CA ARG A 255 -15.05 -11.86 2.79
C ARG A 255 -14.49 -10.57 2.19
N GLN A 256 -15.05 -9.43 2.57
CA GLN A 256 -14.60 -8.11 2.10
C GLN A 256 -13.14 -7.84 2.45
N ALA A 257 -12.71 -8.17 3.68
CA ALA A 257 -11.34 -7.98 4.11
C ALA A 257 -10.38 -8.87 3.31
N ALA A 258 -10.68 -10.16 3.15
CA ALA A 258 -9.87 -11.10 2.39
C ALA A 258 -9.77 -10.70 0.90
N THR A 259 -10.90 -10.37 0.25
CA THR A 259 -10.91 -9.95 -1.16
C THR A 259 -10.11 -8.67 -1.36
N ARG A 260 -10.24 -7.71 -0.46
CA ARG A 260 -9.48 -6.46 -0.53
C ARG A 260 -7.99 -6.69 -0.31
N ALA A 261 -7.62 -7.53 0.64
CA ALA A 261 -6.21 -7.88 0.87
C ALA A 261 -5.58 -8.54 -0.36
N ILE A 262 -6.29 -9.46 -1.01
CA ILE A 262 -5.84 -10.07 -2.26
C ILE A 262 -5.64 -9.00 -3.34
N ALA A 263 -6.59 -8.10 -3.53
CA ALA A 263 -6.48 -7.05 -4.53
C ALA A 263 -5.30 -6.11 -4.28
N ASP A 264 -5.00 -5.83 -3.00
CA ASP A 264 -3.98 -4.87 -2.59
C ASP A 264 -2.57 -5.46 -2.44
N GLN A 265 -2.43 -6.74 -2.07
CA GLN A 265 -1.17 -7.33 -1.58
C GLN A 265 -0.72 -8.58 -2.36
N SER A 266 -1.57 -9.22 -3.19
CA SER A 266 -1.22 -10.49 -3.86
C SER A 266 -0.15 -10.36 -4.95
N ARG A 267 0.22 -9.13 -5.34
CA ARG A 267 1.17 -8.89 -6.43
C ARG A 267 2.37 -8.06 -5.95
N THR A 268 3.56 -8.46 -6.37
CA THR A 268 4.81 -7.71 -6.13
C THR A 268 4.70 -6.28 -6.67
N ILE A 269 4.16 -6.10 -7.87
CA ILE A 269 3.82 -4.79 -8.43
C ILE A 269 2.32 -4.59 -8.21
N ARG A 270 1.97 -3.74 -7.24
CA ARG A 270 0.59 -3.45 -6.86
C ARG A 270 -0.21 -2.88 -8.05
N LEU A 271 -1.40 -3.41 -8.25
CA LEU A 271 -2.38 -2.88 -9.20
C LEU A 271 -3.53 -2.19 -8.45
N PRO A 272 -4.08 -1.08 -8.99
CA PRO A 272 -5.32 -0.51 -8.49
C PRO A 272 -6.48 -1.52 -8.58
N VAL A 273 -7.40 -1.52 -7.59
CA VAL A 273 -8.50 -2.48 -7.48
C VAL A 273 -9.33 -2.58 -8.77
N HIS A 274 -9.68 -1.44 -9.36
CA HIS A 274 -10.48 -1.40 -10.60
C HIS A 274 -9.78 -2.03 -11.82
N LEU A 275 -8.43 -2.04 -11.86
CA LEU A 275 -7.68 -2.75 -12.91
C LEU A 275 -7.64 -4.25 -12.61
N GLY A 276 -7.57 -4.65 -11.34
CA GLY A 276 -7.70 -6.03 -10.90
C GLY A 276 -9.06 -6.62 -11.30
N GLU A 277 -10.15 -5.90 -11.07
CA GLU A 277 -11.51 -6.31 -11.47
C GLU A 277 -11.63 -6.50 -13.00
N ARG A 278 -11.11 -5.54 -13.79
CA ARG A 278 -11.09 -5.65 -15.25
C ARG A 278 -10.28 -6.85 -15.72
N LEU A 279 -9.14 -7.12 -15.07
CA LEU A 279 -8.30 -8.28 -15.37
C LEU A 279 -9.01 -9.59 -15.07
N LEU A 280 -9.70 -9.68 -13.92
CA LEU A 280 -10.53 -10.83 -13.59
C LEU A 280 -11.65 -11.04 -14.62
N GLY A 281 -12.32 -9.96 -15.04
CA GLY A 281 -13.32 -9.99 -16.11
C GLY A 281 -12.74 -10.54 -17.43
N LEU A 282 -11.54 -10.07 -17.83
CA LEU A 282 -10.85 -10.57 -19.02
C LEU A 282 -10.57 -12.07 -18.93
N ILE A 283 -10.03 -12.54 -17.79
CA ILE A 283 -9.68 -13.96 -17.59
C ILE A 283 -10.94 -14.84 -17.62
N ARG A 284 -12.04 -14.42 -16.98
CA ARG A 284 -13.33 -15.13 -17.01
C ARG A 284 -13.86 -15.25 -18.43
N THR A 285 -13.86 -14.15 -19.18
CA THR A 285 -14.31 -14.12 -20.56
C THR A 285 -13.42 -14.99 -21.45
N GLN A 286 -12.10 -14.92 -21.28
CA GLN A 286 -11.16 -15.76 -22.03
C GLN A 286 -11.46 -17.25 -21.81
N ARG A 287 -11.66 -17.71 -20.57
CA ARG A 287 -11.99 -19.10 -20.25
C ARG A 287 -13.31 -19.54 -20.85
N LYS A 288 -14.36 -18.72 -20.68
CA LYS A 288 -15.67 -18.99 -21.28
C LYS A 288 -15.58 -19.17 -22.80
N MET A 289 -14.82 -18.29 -23.45
CA MET A 289 -14.61 -18.38 -24.90
C MET A 289 -13.74 -19.57 -25.29
N THR A 290 -12.69 -19.88 -24.54
CA THR A 290 -11.86 -21.06 -24.79
C THR A 290 -12.67 -22.34 -24.69
N GLN A 291 -13.55 -22.44 -23.69
CA GLN A 291 -14.47 -23.58 -23.53
C GLN A 291 -15.46 -23.68 -24.70
N ALA A 292 -15.97 -22.56 -25.20
CA ALA A 292 -16.94 -22.53 -26.31
C ALA A 292 -16.28 -22.78 -27.68
N LEU A 293 -15.07 -22.28 -27.92
CA LEU A 293 -14.36 -22.31 -29.19
C LEU A 293 -13.44 -23.54 -29.33
N GLY A 294 -13.07 -24.19 -28.22
CA GLY A 294 -12.07 -25.27 -28.21
C GLY A 294 -10.63 -24.81 -28.50
N ARG A 295 -10.39 -23.48 -28.56
CA ARG A 295 -9.09 -22.86 -28.78
C ARG A 295 -8.98 -21.54 -27.98
N GLU A 296 -7.78 -21.03 -27.82
CA GLU A 296 -7.60 -19.69 -27.24
C GLU A 296 -8.22 -18.61 -28.14
N PRO A 297 -9.02 -17.68 -27.56
CA PRO A 297 -9.61 -16.57 -28.28
C PRO A 297 -8.54 -15.53 -28.67
N THR A 298 -8.70 -14.90 -29.82
CA THR A 298 -7.86 -13.81 -30.29
C THR A 298 -8.17 -12.52 -29.51
N GLU A 299 -7.25 -11.55 -29.55
CA GLU A 299 -7.44 -10.26 -28.88
C GLU A 299 -8.66 -9.49 -29.39
N ASP A 300 -8.96 -9.62 -30.71
CA ASP A 300 -10.11 -8.97 -31.33
C ASP A 300 -11.44 -9.65 -30.96
N GLU A 301 -11.45 -10.94 -30.74
CA GLU A 301 -12.60 -11.70 -30.24
C GLU A 301 -12.90 -11.31 -28.80
N LEU A 302 -11.88 -11.27 -27.94
CA LEU A 302 -12.01 -10.80 -26.54
C LEU A 302 -12.47 -9.35 -26.46
N ALA A 303 -11.94 -8.49 -27.32
CA ALA A 303 -12.32 -7.08 -27.39
C ALA A 303 -13.80 -6.90 -27.73
N ARG A 304 -14.33 -7.70 -28.66
CA ARG A 304 -15.74 -7.70 -29.04
C ARG A 304 -16.65 -8.16 -27.91
N GLU A 305 -16.28 -9.25 -27.24
CA GLU A 305 -17.09 -9.82 -26.15
C GLU A 305 -17.11 -8.89 -24.91
N LEU A 306 -15.97 -8.27 -24.60
CA LEU A 306 -15.86 -7.33 -23.48
C LEU A 306 -16.36 -5.91 -23.80
N GLY A 307 -16.62 -5.58 -25.06
CA GLY A 307 -17.02 -4.24 -25.49
C GLY A 307 -15.92 -3.17 -25.31
N VAL A 308 -14.63 -3.57 -25.34
CA VAL A 308 -13.47 -2.68 -25.14
C VAL A 308 -12.57 -2.71 -26.38
N PRO A 309 -11.78 -1.65 -26.64
CA PRO A 309 -10.82 -1.64 -27.75
C PRO A 309 -9.74 -2.73 -27.58
N ALA A 310 -9.32 -3.37 -28.69
CA ALA A 310 -8.24 -4.39 -28.67
C ALA A 310 -6.93 -3.88 -28.05
N LYS A 311 -6.64 -2.57 -28.19
CA LYS A 311 -5.50 -1.93 -27.52
C LYS A 311 -5.55 -2.04 -26.00
N ASP A 312 -6.72 -1.95 -25.39
CA ASP A 312 -6.88 -2.04 -23.94
C ASP A 312 -6.80 -3.50 -23.48
N VAL A 313 -7.27 -4.46 -24.28
CA VAL A 313 -7.06 -5.90 -24.03
C VAL A 313 -5.56 -6.23 -24.00
N ARG A 314 -4.76 -5.71 -24.95
CA ARG A 314 -3.30 -5.88 -24.94
C ARG A 314 -2.64 -5.31 -23.68
N LYS A 315 -3.06 -4.10 -23.27
CA LYS A 315 -2.54 -3.49 -22.04
C LYS A 315 -2.88 -4.34 -20.81
N LEU A 316 -4.12 -4.82 -20.70
CA LEU A 316 -4.54 -5.69 -19.61
C LEU A 316 -3.75 -7.01 -19.58
N ARG A 317 -3.51 -7.63 -20.74
CA ARG A 317 -2.65 -8.82 -20.86
C ARG A 317 -1.21 -8.54 -20.42
N ALA A 318 -0.64 -7.41 -20.80
CA ALA A 318 0.69 -7.01 -20.36
C ALA A 318 0.77 -6.81 -18.84
N MET A 319 -0.26 -6.22 -18.23
CA MET A 319 -0.36 -6.04 -16.78
C MET A 319 -0.63 -7.36 -16.02
N ALA A 320 -1.17 -8.37 -16.71
CA ALA A 320 -1.42 -9.69 -16.12
C ALA A 320 -0.12 -10.43 -15.80
N ARG A 321 0.98 -10.14 -16.49
CA ARG A 321 2.27 -10.82 -16.31
C ARG A 321 2.76 -10.63 -14.87
N ARG A 322 3.29 -11.71 -14.30
CA ARG A 322 3.95 -11.70 -12.99
C ARG A 322 5.46 -11.59 -13.19
N PRO A 323 6.18 -10.88 -12.29
CA PRO A 323 7.64 -10.92 -12.26
C PRO A 323 8.12 -12.34 -11.99
N VAL A 324 9.24 -12.69 -12.61
CA VAL A 324 9.95 -13.95 -12.38
C VAL A 324 11.10 -13.68 -11.42
N SER A 325 11.44 -14.64 -10.56
CA SER A 325 12.56 -14.50 -9.63
C SER A 325 13.88 -14.46 -10.40
N LEU A 326 14.74 -13.51 -10.07
CA LEU A 326 16.11 -13.47 -10.62
C LEU A 326 16.98 -14.64 -10.14
N GLN A 327 16.62 -15.24 -9.01
CA GLN A 327 17.32 -16.42 -8.47
C GLN A 327 16.80 -17.75 -9.03
N ALA A 328 15.79 -17.69 -9.96
CA ALA A 328 15.33 -18.88 -10.62
C ALA A 328 16.46 -19.48 -11.45
N LYS A 329 16.69 -20.77 -11.30
CA LYS A 329 17.74 -21.50 -12.01
C LYS A 329 17.40 -21.69 -13.48
N VAL A 330 18.39 -21.70 -14.33
CA VAL A 330 18.26 -21.84 -15.76
C VAL A 330 19.09 -23.03 -16.24
N GLY A 331 18.42 -24.06 -16.77
CA GLY A 331 19.05 -25.29 -17.27
C GLY A 331 19.12 -26.41 -16.23
N ASP A 332 19.64 -27.56 -16.67
CA ASP A 332 19.73 -28.79 -15.86
C ASP A 332 20.90 -28.78 -14.87
N GLU A 333 21.89 -27.91 -15.08
CA GLU A 333 23.02 -27.73 -14.17
C GLU A 333 22.72 -26.57 -13.20
N ASP A 334 22.73 -26.87 -11.90
CA ASP A 334 22.29 -26.00 -10.78
C ASP A 334 23.08 -24.69 -10.59
N ASP A 335 24.03 -24.38 -11.49
CA ASP A 335 25.05 -23.35 -11.28
C ASP A 335 24.65 -21.97 -11.83
N ALA A 336 23.71 -21.85 -12.79
CA ALA A 336 23.33 -20.58 -13.42
C ALA A 336 21.93 -20.11 -13.00
N CYS A 337 21.79 -18.84 -12.65
CA CYS A 337 20.50 -18.21 -12.36
C CYS A 337 20.17 -17.13 -13.41
N ILE A 338 18.89 -16.73 -13.51
CA ILE A 338 18.45 -15.67 -14.44
C ILE A 338 19.24 -14.37 -14.23
N ALA A 339 19.65 -14.08 -12.99
CA ALA A 339 20.43 -12.89 -12.67
C ALA A 339 21.75 -12.82 -13.43
N ASP A 340 22.40 -13.96 -13.69
CA ASP A 340 23.68 -14.03 -14.37
C ASP A 340 23.60 -13.65 -15.85
N PHE A 341 22.41 -13.72 -16.43
CA PHE A 341 22.15 -13.34 -17.83
C PHE A 341 21.68 -11.90 -18.01
N VAL A 342 21.46 -11.16 -16.90
CA VAL A 342 21.01 -9.76 -16.98
C VAL A 342 22.23 -8.83 -17.09
N PRO A 343 22.48 -8.21 -18.29
CA PRO A 343 23.62 -7.31 -18.46
C PRO A 343 23.41 -5.99 -17.69
N ASP A 344 24.48 -5.47 -17.11
CA ASP A 344 24.50 -4.12 -16.57
C ASP A 344 24.60 -3.09 -17.71
N THR A 345 23.47 -2.43 -17.98
CA THR A 345 23.39 -1.38 -19.03
C THR A 345 23.86 -0.01 -18.55
N ALA A 346 24.06 0.17 -17.24
CA ALA A 346 24.53 1.42 -16.66
C ALA A 346 26.07 1.51 -16.59
N SER A 347 26.74 0.36 -16.56
CA SER A 347 28.21 0.29 -16.58
C SER A 347 28.76 0.70 -17.94
N VAL A 348 29.71 1.61 -17.92
CA VAL A 348 30.37 2.07 -19.14
C VAL A 348 31.35 0.99 -19.60
N ASP A 349 31.25 0.60 -20.87
CA ASP A 349 32.16 -0.36 -21.51
C ASP A 349 33.61 0.20 -21.37
N PRO A 350 34.56 -0.58 -20.82
CA PRO A 350 35.94 -0.17 -20.66
C PRO A 350 36.58 0.35 -21.95
N SER A 351 36.26 -0.24 -23.11
CA SER A 351 36.71 0.22 -24.40
C SER A 351 36.20 1.61 -24.75
N LYS A 352 34.90 1.86 -24.50
CA LYS A 352 34.33 3.20 -24.72
C LYS A 352 34.91 4.25 -23.77
N ALA A 353 35.08 3.90 -22.50
CA ALA A 353 35.70 4.78 -21.52
C ALA A 353 37.13 5.12 -21.91
N ALA A 354 37.93 4.16 -22.37
CA ALA A 354 39.28 4.41 -22.87
C ALA A 354 39.28 5.30 -24.11
N GLU A 355 38.36 5.07 -25.07
CA GLU A 355 38.25 5.95 -26.25
C GLU A 355 37.85 7.38 -25.87
N GLU A 356 36.93 7.55 -24.94
CA GLU A 356 36.52 8.89 -24.45
C GLU A 356 37.66 9.61 -23.77
N ASN A 357 38.42 8.93 -22.94
CA ASN A 357 39.63 9.50 -22.31
C ASN A 357 40.69 9.92 -23.34
N LEU A 358 40.98 9.06 -24.33
CA LEU A 358 41.89 9.41 -25.41
C LEU A 358 41.39 10.59 -26.24
N ARG A 359 40.10 10.64 -26.54
CA ARG A 359 39.51 11.83 -27.23
C ARG A 359 39.65 13.09 -26.39
N HIS A 360 39.42 13.00 -25.09
CA HIS A 360 39.56 14.11 -24.18
C HIS A 360 41.02 14.62 -24.10
N GLU A 361 42.03 13.73 -23.99
CA GLU A 361 43.42 14.05 -24.01
C GLU A 361 43.85 14.73 -25.32
N GLN A 362 43.41 14.18 -26.46
CA GLN A 362 43.68 14.76 -27.77
C GLN A 362 43.04 16.14 -27.94
N LEU A 363 41.83 16.35 -27.43
CA LEU A 363 41.16 17.64 -27.43
C LEU A 363 41.94 18.66 -26.62
N ILE A 364 42.36 18.30 -25.41
CA ILE A 364 43.18 19.16 -24.55
C ILE A 364 44.50 19.52 -25.27
N ALA A 365 45.18 18.58 -25.87
CA ALA A 365 46.41 18.81 -26.63
C ALA A 365 46.24 19.79 -27.79
N VAL A 366 45.07 19.81 -28.45
CA VAL A 366 44.74 20.79 -29.49
C VAL A 366 44.44 22.15 -28.86
N LEU A 367 43.70 22.20 -27.75
CA LEU A 367 43.38 23.44 -27.02
C LEU A 367 44.65 24.11 -26.45
N ASP A 368 45.67 23.33 -26.08
CA ASP A 368 46.96 23.85 -25.60
C ASP A 368 47.73 24.62 -26.67
N THR A 369 47.36 24.50 -27.95
CA THR A 369 47.91 25.33 -29.04
C THR A 369 47.31 26.73 -29.10
N LEU A 370 46.28 27.05 -28.31
CA LEU A 370 45.66 28.38 -28.19
C LEU A 370 46.37 29.18 -27.08
N THR A 371 46.13 30.50 -27.06
CA THR A 371 46.59 31.31 -25.93
C THR A 371 45.86 30.92 -24.64
N ALA A 372 46.52 31.07 -23.48
CA ALA A 372 45.95 30.69 -22.19
C ALA A 372 44.56 31.32 -21.95
N ARG A 373 44.34 32.56 -22.38
CA ARG A 373 43.07 33.27 -22.24
C ARG A 373 41.97 32.70 -23.16
N GLU A 374 42.29 32.35 -24.40
CA GLU A 374 41.36 31.75 -25.37
C GLU A 374 40.98 30.33 -24.91
N ARG A 375 41.93 29.54 -24.41
CA ARG A 375 41.65 28.22 -23.83
C ARG A 375 40.73 28.29 -22.64
N GLN A 376 41.01 29.16 -21.66
CA GLN A 376 40.16 29.32 -20.47
C GLN A 376 38.72 29.76 -20.82
N VAL A 377 38.55 30.66 -21.79
CA VAL A 377 37.22 31.08 -22.22
C VAL A 377 36.44 29.92 -22.84
N LEU A 378 37.04 29.08 -23.67
CA LEU A 378 36.43 27.88 -24.22
C LEU A 378 36.14 26.84 -23.13
N ASP A 379 37.07 26.65 -22.19
CA ASP A 379 36.90 25.72 -21.08
C ASP A 379 35.66 26.07 -20.22
N TYR A 380 35.57 27.30 -19.76
CA TYR A 380 34.40 27.76 -18.99
C TYR A 380 33.09 27.81 -19.80
N ARG A 381 33.22 28.12 -21.10
CA ARG A 381 31.99 28.22 -21.97
C ARG A 381 31.38 26.85 -22.22
N PHE A 382 32.21 25.86 -22.51
CA PHE A 382 31.77 24.51 -22.88
C PHE A 382 31.90 23.49 -21.74
N GLY A 383 32.37 23.90 -20.55
CA GLY A 383 32.49 23.02 -19.40
C GLY A 383 33.44 21.84 -19.62
N LEU A 384 34.55 22.07 -20.33
CA LEU A 384 35.44 20.98 -20.73
C LEU A 384 36.16 20.30 -19.57
N THR A 385 36.42 21.03 -18.48
CA THR A 385 37.10 20.53 -17.29
C THR A 385 36.12 20.18 -16.17
N ASP A 386 35.12 21.03 -15.95
CA ASP A 386 34.15 20.88 -14.82
C ASP A 386 32.77 20.36 -15.23
N GLY A 387 32.54 20.07 -16.51
CA GLY A 387 31.30 19.58 -17.05
C GLY A 387 30.13 20.57 -17.05
N ASN A 388 30.36 21.84 -16.62
CA ASN A 388 29.31 22.84 -16.51
C ASN A 388 29.42 23.90 -17.60
N GLU A 389 28.51 23.90 -18.54
CA GLU A 389 28.43 24.94 -19.57
C GLU A 389 27.96 26.27 -18.95
N ARG A 390 28.68 27.37 -19.24
CA ARG A 390 28.32 28.71 -18.77
C ARG A 390 27.88 29.62 -19.90
N THR A 391 27.05 30.62 -19.58
CA THR A 391 26.65 31.64 -20.56
C THR A 391 27.78 32.63 -20.83
N LEU A 392 27.73 33.31 -21.99
CA LEU A 392 28.73 34.35 -22.32
C LEU A 392 28.78 35.48 -21.27
N GLU A 393 27.67 35.73 -20.59
CA GLU A 393 27.59 36.74 -19.54
C GLU A 393 28.30 36.26 -18.25
N ASP A 394 28.10 35.00 -17.87
CA ASP A 394 28.75 34.42 -16.69
C ASP A 394 30.25 34.34 -16.89
N VAL A 395 30.68 33.89 -18.07
CA VAL A 395 32.11 33.90 -18.43
C VAL A 395 32.64 35.35 -18.42
N GLY A 396 31.86 36.32 -18.89
CA GLY A 396 32.22 37.74 -18.84
C GLY A 396 32.43 38.25 -17.41
N ARG A 397 31.57 37.84 -16.47
CA ARG A 397 31.70 38.17 -15.03
C ARG A 397 32.98 37.56 -14.43
N ILE A 398 33.31 36.30 -14.76
CA ILE A 398 34.52 35.62 -14.26
C ILE A 398 35.79 36.35 -14.73
N PHE A 399 35.84 36.78 -15.99
CA PHE A 399 37.02 37.46 -16.59
C PHE A 399 37.00 38.99 -16.49
N ASN A 400 35.97 39.58 -15.85
CA ASN A 400 35.77 41.05 -15.77
C ASN A 400 35.78 41.73 -17.13
N VAL A 401 35.09 41.15 -18.11
CA VAL A 401 34.97 41.69 -19.48
C VAL A 401 33.48 41.67 -19.94
N THR A 402 33.19 42.50 -20.95
CA THR A 402 31.82 42.52 -21.50
C THR A 402 31.50 41.25 -22.26
N ARG A 403 30.22 40.88 -22.29
CA ARG A 403 29.70 39.75 -23.05
C ARG A 403 30.19 39.72 -24.50
N GLU A 404 30.19 40.89 -25.15
CA GLU A 404 30.63 40.98 -26.53
C GLU A 404 32.15 40.70 -26.66
N ARG A 405 32.95 41.06 -25.67
CA ARG A 405 34.39 40.75 -25.66
C ARG A 405 34.64 39.24 -25.53
N VAL A 406 33.85 38.55 -24.70
CA VAL A 406 33.90 37.08 -24.60
C VAL A 406 33.54 36.44 -25.94
N ARG A 407 32.48 36.91 -26.60
CA ARG A 407 32.06 36.43 -27.92
C ARG A 407 33.15 36.62 -28.99
N GLN A 408 33.84 37.75 -28.95
CA GLN A 408 34.99 38.00 -29.86
C GLN A 408 36.14 37.02 -29.63
N ILE A 409 36.48 36.74 -28.35
CA ILE A 409 37.55 35.80 -27.99
C ILE A 409 37.15 34.40 -28.43
N GLU A 410 35.92 33.97 -28.14
CA GLU A 410 35.37 32.67 -28.55
C GLU A 410 35.43 32.51 -30.08
N SER A 411 34.88 33.50 -30.83
CA SER A 411 34.86 33.46 -32.30
C SER A 411 36.32 33.41 -32.88
N LYS A 412 37.26 34.11 -32.26
CA LYS A 412 38.64 34.08 -32.67
C LYS A 412 39.28 32.72 -32.38
N ALA A 413 39.06 32.16 -31.20
CA ALA A 413 39.55 30.83 -30.81
C ALA A 413 38.99 29.73 -31.73
N LEU A 414 37.67 29.70 -31.97
CA LEU A 414 37.04 28.77 -32.90
C LEU A 414 37.57 28.91 -34.33
N ARG A 415 37.84 30.14 -34.82
CA ARG A 415 38.47 30.36 -36.13
C ARG A 415 39.90 29.77 -36.19
N MET A 416 40.68 29.93 -35.12
CA MET A 416 41.99 29.31 -35.03
C MET A 416 41.95 27.80 -34.98
N LEU A 417 40.97 27.21 -34.34
CA LEU A 417 40.76 25.76 -34.33
C LEU A 417 40.36 25.21 -35.71
N ARG A 418 39.70 25.99 -36.54
CA ARG A 418 39.35 25.64 -37.94
C ARG A 418 40.52 25.64 -38.90
N HIS A 419 41.72 26.05 -38.47
CA HIS A 419 42.90 26.01 -39.33
C HIS A 419 43.23 24.57 -39.75
N PRO A 420 43.61 24.29 -41.04
CA PRO A 420 43.78 22.95 -41.58
C PRO A 420 44.68 22.03 -40.76
N SER A 421 45.76 22.58 -40.15
CA SER A 421 46.70 21.81 -39.33
C SER A 421 46.09 21.28 -38.02
N ARG A 422 45.16 22.04 -37.43
CA ARG A 422 44.42 21.64 -36.20
C ARG A 422 43.17 20.84 -36.56
N MET A 423 42.51 21.22 -37.63
CA MET A 423 41.30 20.54 -38.11
C MET A 423 41.59 19.07 -38.43
N ARG A 424 42.73 18.69 -38.95
CA ARG A 424 43.09 17.29 -39.18
C ARG A 424 43.06 16.49 -37.89
N ARG A 425 43.66 17.00 -36.80
CA ARG A 425 43.64 16.32 -35.49
C ARG A 425 42.25 16.25 -34.87
N LEU A 426 41.41 17.26 -35.04
CA LEU A 426 40.03 17.29 -34.54
C LEU A 426 39.11 16.41 -35.38
N ARG A 427 39.35 16.20 -36.68
CA ARG A 427 38.53 15.39 -37.57
C ARG A 427 38.52 13.92 -37.14
N ASP A 428 39.63 13.45 -36.59
CA ASP A 428 39.75 12.06 -36.12
C ASP A 428 38.98 11.83 -34.79
N LEU A 429 38.63 12.91 -34.07
CA LEU A 429 37.90 12.88 -32.82
C LEU A 429 36.35 12.83 -33.01
N VAL A 430 35.89 13.25 -34.19
CA VAL A 430 34.43 13.24 -34.47
C VAL A 430 34.01 11.80 -34.79
N PRO A 431 33.11 11.20 -34.01
CA PRO A 431 32.61 9.87 -34.33
C PRO A 431 32.01 9.92 -35.74
N LYS A 432 32.35 8.98 -36.58
CA LYS A 432 31.70 8.79 -37.87
C LYS A 432 30.24 8.35 -37.52
N ILE A 433 29.33 9.30 -37.66
CA ILE A 433 27.90 8.98 -37.57
C ILE A 433 27.60 8.03 -38.70
N ALA A 434 27.34 6.75 -38.38
CA ALA A 434 26.92 5.72 -39.32
C ALA A 434 25.46 5.92 -39.74
#